data_73a119ab8e8ac505b1ad2f139316d4b4
#
_entry.id   73a119ab8e8ac505b1ad2f139316d4b4
#
_cell.length_a   1.000
_cell.length_b   1.000
_cell.length_c   1.000
_cell.angle_alpha   90.00
_cell.angle_beta   90.00
_cell.angle_gamma   90.00
#
_symmetry.space_group_name_H-M   'P 1'
#
loop_
_entity.id
_entity.type
_entity.pdbx_description
1 polymer ?
#
loop_
_entity_poly.entity_id
_entity_poly.type
_entity_poly.pdbx_seq_one_letter_code
_entity_poly.pdbx_strand_id
1 'polypeptide(L)'
;MAGPFIFIATNKVRDGKLEDEKNRVPGWVQFIHDNEPCTIGFHEYRSADGTEVEYIQIHPDTDAFEHHMRVLAEKSDLSYKETLEGTTDIRIYGQPTDVILDMLKHAAGAGVPVTILPEHLGGFTRN
;
A
#
# COMPACT_ATOMS: atom_id res chain seq x y z
N MET A 1 15.36 -17.51 -7.14
CA MET A 1 14.18 -17.35 -6.29
C MET A 1 13.88 -15.88 -6.07
N ALA A 2 12.66 -15.48 -6.31
CA ALA A 2 12.27 -14.09 -6.10
C ALA A 2 12.07 -13.82 -4.60
N GLY A 3 12.44 -12.64 -4.16
CA GLY A 3 12.16 -12.20 -2.80
C GLY A 3 10.71 -11.77 -2.62
N PRO A 4 10.37 -11.19 -1.48
CA PRO A 4 9.03 -10.67 -1.27
C PRO A 4 8.72 -9.53 -2.22
N PHE A 5 7.44 -9.33 -2.49
CA PHE A 5 6.98 -8.17 -3.25
C PHE A 5 6.60 -7.08 -2.24
N ILE A 6 7.28 -5.94 -2.31
CA ILE A 6 7.08 -4.85 -1.35
C ILE A 6 6.54 -3.64 -2.09
N PHE A 7 5.47 -3.07 -1.53
CA PHE A 7 4.79 -1.91 -2.10
C PHE A 7 4.74 -0.80 -1.06
N ILE A 8 5.18 0.41 -1.45
CA ILE A 8 5.15 1.58 -0.59
C ILE A 8 4.43 2.70 -1.33
N ALA A 9 3.39 3.23 -0.74
CA ALA A 9 2.64 4.36 -1.29
C ALA A 9 2.66 5.52 -0.31
N THR A 10 3.07 6.70 -0.81
CA THR A 10 3.02 7.94 -0.05
C THR A 10 1.71 8.65 -0.38
N ASN A 11 0.98 9.06 0.64
CA ASN A 11 -0.30 9.74 0.49
C ASN A 11 -0.29 11.05 1.26
N LYS A 12 -0.89 12.07 0.67
CA LYS A 12 -1.03 13.36 1.34
C LYS A 12 -2.24 13.33 2.27
N VAL A 13 -2.05 13.77 3.52
CA VAL A 13 -3.13 13.89 4.49
C VAL A 13 -3.91 15.16 4.22
N ARG A 14 -5.25 15.08 4.22
CA ARG A 14 -6.09 16.27 4.08
C ARG A 14 -5.87 17.19 5.27
N ASP A 15 -5.99 18.50 5.03
CA ASP A 15 -5.81 19.50 6.07
C ASP A 15 -6.74 19.23 7.25
N GLY A 16 -6.16 19.17 8.46
CA GLY A 16 -6.91 18.94 9.69
C GLY A 16 -7.37 17.50 9.92
N LYS A 17 -6.96 16.56 9.08
CA LYS A 17 -7.45 15.18 9.13
C LYS A 17 -6.44 14.16 9.67
N LEU A 18 -5.27 14.60 10.15
CA LEU A 18 -4.25 13.68 10.65
C LEU A 18 -4.75 12.83 11.82
N GLU A 19 -5.46 13.46 12.77
CA GLU A 19 -5.99 12.73 13.93
C GLU A 19 -7.05 11.71 13.49
N ASP A 20 -7.89 12.07 12.53
CA ASP A 20 -8.89 11.16 11.98
C ASP A 20 -8.22 9.98 11.27
N GLU A 21 -7.14 10.23 10.52
CA GLU A 21 -6.36 9.17 9.89
C GLU A 21 -5.77 8.23 10.95
N LYS A 22 -5.17 8.79 11.99
CA LYS A 22 -4.60 8.00 13.08
C LYS A 22 -5.64 7.10 13.74
N ASN A 23 -6.85 7.63 13.92
CA ASN A 23 -7.94 6.86 14.55
C ASN A 23 -8.51 5.79 13.62
N ARG A 24 -8.43 5.98 12.31
CA ARG A 24 -8.91 5.03 11.30
C ARG A 24 -8.02 3.80 11.16
N VAL A 25 -6.70 3.99 11.31
CA VAL A 25 -5.70 2.98 10.96
C VAL A 25 -5.86 1.64 11.71
N PRO A 26 -6.10 1.59 13.03
CA PRO A 26 -6.23 0.29 13.70
C PRO A 26 -7.32 -0.61 13.12
N GLY A 27 -8.47 -0.05 12.78
CA GLY A 27 -9.55 -0.82 12.15
C GLY A 27 -9.20 -1.27 10.74
N TRP A 28 -8.52 -0.43 9.99
CA TRP A 28 -8.06 -0.75 8.65
C TRP A 28 -7.04 -1.88 8.67
N VAL A 29 -6.06 -1.81 9.57
CA VAL A 29 -5.05 -2.86 9.75
C VAL A 29 -5.72 -4.19 10.12
N GLN A 30 -6.70 -4.16 11.03
CA GLN A 30 -7.42 -5.36 11.42
C GLN A 30 -8.17 -5.97 10.24
N PHE A 31 -8.78 -5.13 9.40
CA PHE A 31 -9.46 -5.59 8.19
C PHE A 31 -8.49 -6.30 7.24
N ILE A 32 -7.33 -5.70 7.00
CA ILE A 32 -6.31 -6.31 6.13
C ILE A 32 -5.84 -7.64 6.73
N HIS A 33 -5.55 -7.66 8.00
CA HIS A 33 -5.11 -8.87 8.69
C HIS A 33 -6.13 -10.00 8.53
N ASP A 34 -7.41 -9.70 8.68
CA ASP A 34 -8.46 -10.73 8.67
C ASP A 34 -8.81 -11.21 7.26
N ASN A 35 -8.65 -10.36 6.25
CA ASN A 35 -9.10 -10.66 4.89
C ASN A 35 -7.98 -11.00 3.92
N GLU A 36 -6.72 -10.83 4.33
CA GLU A 36 -5.56 -11.06 3.46
C GLU A 36 -4.51 -11.92 4.17
N PRO A 37 -4.79 -13.21 4.34
CA PRO A 37 -3.90 -14.08 5.12
C PRO A 37 -2.52 -14.26 4.49
N CYS A 38 -2.34 -13.97 3.20
CA CYS A 38 -1.06 -14.09 2.52
C CYS A 38 -0.19 -12.84 2.67
N THR A 39 -0.74 -11.70 3.10
CA THR A 39 0.05 -10.48 3.32
C THR A 39 0.92 -10.68 4.56
N ILE A 40 2.24 -10.53 4.37
CA ILE A 40 3.22 -10.79 5.44
C ILE A 40 3.27 -9.62 6.43
N GLY A 41 3.18 -8.39 5.92
CA GLY A 41 3.24 -7.21 6.76
C GLY A 41 2.49 -6.04 6.15
N PHE A 42 1.94 -5.20 7.01
CA PHE A 42 1.22 -4.01 6.60
C PHE A 42 1.40 -2.96 7.70
N HIS A 43 2.05 -1.85 7.36
CA HIS A 43 2.35 -0.78 8.31
C HIS A 43 2.06 0.57 7.71
N GLU A 44 1.67 1.51 8.54
CA GLU A 44 1.52 2.90 8.12
C GLU A 44 2.33 3.78 9.06
N TYR A 45 3.09 4.72 8.48
CA TYR A 45 3.89 5.69 9.22
C TYR A 45 3.52 7.10 8.76
N ARG A 46 3.61 8.06 9.66
CA ARG A 46 3.39 9.47 9.31
C ARG A 46 4.74 10.19 9.19
N SER A 47 4.77 11.24 8.38
CA SER A 47 5.92 12.15 8.32
C SER A 47 6.01 12.98 9.61
N ALA A 48 7.20 13.54 9.87
CA ALA A 48 7.43 14.33 11.06
C ALA A 48 6.49 15.53 11.17
N ASP A 49 6.20 16.18 10.03
CA ASP A 49 5.30 17.33 9.99
C ASP A 49 3.81 16.96 9.90
N GLY A 50 3.49 15.67 9.79
CA GLY A 50 2.12 15.20 9.75
C GLY A 50 1.36 15.44 8.45
N THR A 51 2.06 15.87 7.39
CA THR A 51 1.39 16.17 6.11
C THR A 51 1.24 14.96 5.21
N GLU A 52 2.00 13.89 5.48
CA GLU A 52 2.01 12.67 4.65
C GLU A 52 2.00 11.43 5.52
N VAL A 53 1.46 10.35 4.96
CA VAL A 53 1.59 9.00 5.52
C VAL A 53 2.09 8.08 4.43
N GLU A 54 2.81 7.03 4.82
CA GLU A 54 3.23 5.97 3.90
C GLU A 54 2.68 4.64 4.37
N TYR A 55 2.09 3.91 3.42
CA TYR A 55 1.72 2.51 3.61
C TYR A 55 2.88 1.65 3.13
N ILE A 56 3.29 0.71 3.96
CA ILE A 56 4.33 -0.26 3.63
C ILE A 56 3.71 -1.64 3.67
N GLN A 57 3.66 -2.31 2.52
CA GLN A 57 3.03 -3.62 2.38
C GLN A 57 4.07 -4.63 1.94
N ILE A 58 4.11 -5.76 2.64
CA ILE A 58 5.03 -6.84 2.33
C ILE A 58 4.21 -8.08 1.99
N HIS A 59 4.37 -8.56 0.77
CA HIS A 59 3.66 -9.72 0.25
C HIS A 59 4.67 -10.80 -0.16
N PRO A 60 4.31 -12.09 -0.07
CA PRO A 60 5.24 -13.14 -0.49
C PRO A 60 5.48 -13.14 -2.00
N ASP A 61 4.51 -12.68 -2.79
CA ASP A 61 4.58 -12.66 -4.25
C ASP A 61 3.59 -11.65 -4.83
N THR A 62 3.57 -11.54 -6.15
CA THR A 62 2.67 -10.63 -6.86
C THR A 62 1.21 -11.07 -6.77
N ASP A 63 0.95 -12.38 -6.67
CA ASP A 63 -0.43 -12.88 -6.55
C ASP A 63 -1.08 -12.37 -5.28
N ALA A 64 -0.33 -12.34 -4.17
CA ALA A 64 -0.85 -11.81 -2.91
C ALA A 64 -1.18 -10.32 -3.03
N PHE A 65 -0.35 -9.55 -3.72
CA PHE A 65 -0.63 -8.13 -3.94
C PHE A 65 -1.84 -7.92 -4.85
N GLU A 66 -1.97 -8.72 -5.91
CA GLU A 66 -3.15 -8.65 -6.78
C GLU A 66 -4.43 -8.96 -5.99
N HIS A 67 -4.36 -9.95 -5.09
CA HIS A 67 -5.47 -10.25 -4.20
C HIS A 67 -5.81 -9.05 -3.31
N HIS A 68 -4.79 -8.38 -2.74
CA HIS A 68 -4.98 -7.17 -1.94
C HIS A 68 -5.75 -6.12 -2.75
N MET A 69 -5.34 -5.87 -3.99
CA MET A 69 -5.99 -4.87 -4.83
C MET A 69 -7.45 -5.25 -5.14
N ARG A 70 -7.73 -6.53 -5.34
CA ARG A 70 -9.10 -7.01 -5.56
C ARG A 70 -9.96 -6.84 -4.30
N VAL A 71 -9.39 -7.14 -3.13
CA VAL A 71 -10.10 -6.94 -1.85
C VAL A 71 -10.46 -5.47 -1.68
N LEU A 72 -9.53 -4.55 -1.97
CA LEU A 72 -9.80 -3.12 -1.90
C LEU A 72 -10.90 -2.70 -2.88
N ALA A 73 -10.88 -3.21 -4.10
CA ALA A 73 -11.88 -2.85 -5.12
C ALA A 73 -13.29 -3.30 -4.74
N GLU A 74 -13.41 -4.40 -4.00
CA GLU A 74 -14.69 -4.94 -3.55
C GLU A 74 -15.14 -4.35 -2.21
N LYS A 75 -14.23 -3.70 -1.49
CA LYS A 75 -14.48 -3.15 -0.17
C LYS A 75 -15.31 -1.88 -0.28
N SER A 76 -16.39 -1.81 0.47
CA SER A 76 -17.24 -0.62 0.50
C SER A 76 -16.72 0.46 1.45
N ASP A 77 -15.80 0.12 2.35
CA ASP A 77 -15.23 1.08 3.28
C ASP A 77 -14.13 1.89 2.60
N LEU A 78 -14.47 3.11 2.19
CA LEU A 78 -13.55 4.03 1.55
C LEU A 78 -13.19 5.18 2.49
N SER A 79 -13.16 4.91 3.80
CA SER A 79 -12.89 5.93 4.82
C SER A 79 -11.56 6.66 4.60
N TYR A 80 -10.57 6.00 3.98
CA TYR A 80 -9.30 6.65 3.67
C TYR A 80 -9.48 7.86 2.75
N LYS A 81 -10.53 7.90 1.93
CA LYS A 81 -10.79 9.04 1.04
C LYS A 81 -11.22 10.29 1.80
N GLU A 82 -11.72 10.13 3.02
CA GLU A 82 -12.11 11.25 3.87
C GLU A 82 -10.90 11.90 4.53
N THR A 83 -9.82 11.13 4.75
CA THR A 83 -8.65 11.58 5.48
C THR A 83 -7.45 11.84 4.58
N LEU A 84 -7.35 11.13 3.43
CA LEU A 84 -6.22 11.24 2.52
C LEU A 84 -6.64 11.92 1.23
N GLU A 85 -5.79 12.84 0.76
CA GLU A 85 -6.07 13.62 -0.44
C GLU A 85 -5.74 12.85 -1.72
N GLY A 86 -4.73 11.98 -1.65
CA GLY A 86 -4.33 11.14 -2.78
C GLY A 86 -2.90 10.67 -2.64
N THR A 87 -2.55 9.74 -3.52
CA THR A 87 -1.20 9.17 -3.59
C THR A 87 -0.29 10.10 -4.36
N THR A 88 0.89 10.39 -3.81
CA THR A 88 1.87 11.29 -4.42
C THR A 88 3.10 10.57 -4.94
N ASP A 89 3.39 9.37 -4.46
CA ASP A 89 4.56 8.59 -4.88
C ASP A 89 4.33 7.10 -4.60
N ILE A 90 4.88 6.25 -5.47
CA ILE A 90 4.81 4.79 -5.31
C ILE A 90 6.20 4.20 -5.52
N ARG A 91 6.61 3.28 -4.65
CA ARG A 91 7.82 2.50 -4.80
C ARG A 91 7.48 1.01 -4.74
N ILE A 92 8.05 0.26 -5.67
CA ILE A 92 7.79 -1.19 -5.79
C ILE A 92 9.13 -1.93 -5.77
N TYR A 93 9.23 -2.93 -4.93
CA TYR A 93 10.39 -3.82 -4.83
C TYR A 93 9.96 -5.20 -5.30
N GLY A 94 10.53 -5.66 -6.40
CA GLY A 94 10.12 -6.85 -7.12
C GLY A 94 9.54 -6.48 -8.48
N GLN A 95 9.33 -7.47 -9.34
CA GLN A 95 8.82 -7.23 -10.70
C GLN A 95 7.29 -7.23 -10.69
N PRO A 96 6.63 -6.08 -10.88
CA PRO A 96 5.18 -6.07 -10.96
C PRO A 96 4.69 -6.68 -12.26
N THR A 97 3.49 -7.23 -12.23
CA THR A 97 2.81 -7.71 -13.44
C THR A 97 2.15 -6.54 -14.16
N ASP A 98 1.80 -6.73 -15.44
CA ASP A 98 1.03 -5.73 -16.18
C ASP A 98 -0.32 -5.46 -15.51
N VAL A 99 -0.92 -6.49 -14.92
CA VAL A 99 -2.18 -6.37 -14.17
C VAL A 99 -2.00 -5.41 -12.99
N ILE A 100 -0.92 -5.56 -12.24
CA ILE A 100 -0.63 -4.67 -11.10
C ILE A 100 -0.45 -3.23 -11.57
N LEU A 101 0.34 -3.02 -12.62
CA LEU A 101 0.57 -1.67 -13.14
C LEU A 101 -0.73 -1.01 -13.59
N ASP A 102 -1.61 -1.77 -14.21
CA ASP A 102 -2.91 -1.27 -14.64
C ASP A 102 -3.81 -0.92 -13.46
N MET A 103 -3.87 -1.79 -12.46
CA MET A 103 -4.62 -1.55 -11.23
C MET A 103 -4.14 -0.28 -10.51
N LEU A 104 -2.83 -0.05 -10.47
CA LEU A 104 -2.26 1.14 -9.82
C LEU A 104 -2.63 2.42 -10.54
N LYS A 105 -2.69 2.41 -11.87
CA LYS A 105 -3.17 3.57 -12.63
C LYS A 105 -4.59 3.94 -12.27
N HIS A 106 -5.45 2.94 -12.09
CA HIS A 106 -6.84 3.17 -11.72
C HIS A 106 -6.97 3.67 -10.28
N ALA A 107 -6.18 3.12 -9.36
CA ALA A 107 -6.29 3.45 -7.94
C ALA A 107 -5.63 4.79 -7.60
N ALA A 108 -4.44 5.06 -8.14
CA ALA A 108 -3.66 6.24 -7.78
C ALA A 108 -3.83 7.40 -8.77
N GLY A 109 -4.32 7.11 -9.97
CA GLY A 109 -4.46 8.11 -11.03
C GLY A 109 -3.21 8.24 -11.89
N ALA A 110 -3.39 8.87 -13.05
CA ALA A 110 -2.30 9.11 -13.97
C ALA A 110 -1.34 10.17 -13.42
N GLY A 111 -0.07 10.05 -13.74
CA GLY A 111 0.92 11.05 -13.38
C GLY A 111 1.59 10.85 -12.02
N VAL A 112 1.18 9.84 -11.25
CA VAL A 112 1.86 9.52 -10.00
C VAL A 112 3.19 8.83 -10.32
N PRO A 113 4.33 9.33 -9.80
CA PRO A 113 5.62 8.67 -10.04
C PRO A 113 5.63 7.26 -9.44
N VAL A 114 6.13 6.31 -10.24
CA VAL A 114 6.30 4.92 -9.80
C VAL A 114 7.76 4.54 -10.00
N THR A 115 8.45 4.22 -8.92
CA THR A 115 9.84 3.75 -8.96
C THR A 115 9.83 2.25 -8.73
N ILE A 116 10.45 1.49 -9.63
CA ILE A 116 10.46 0.03 -9.56
C ILE A 116 11.90 -0.45 -9.42
N LEU A 117 12.16 -1.28 -8.42
CA LEU A 117 13.43 -1.99 -8.23
C LEU A 117 13.12 -3.49 -8.41
N PRO A 118 13.23 -4.01 -9.65
CA PRO A 118 12.65 -5.32 -9.97
C PRO A 118 13.48 -6.52 -9.54
N GLU A 119 14.79 -6.34 -9.31
CA GLU A 119 15.67 -7.47 -9.06
C GLU A 119 16.03 -7.61 -7.59
N HIS A 120 15.63 -8.73 -7.00
CA HIS A 120 15.99 -9.07 -5.63
C HIS A 120 17.42 -9.64 -5.60
N LEU A 121 18.32 -8.98 -4.90
CA LEU A 121 19.73 -9.41 -4.80
C LEU A 121 19.96 -10.36 -3.64
N GLY A 122 19.18 -10.31 -2.60
CA GLY A 122 19.34 -11.16 -1.44
C GLY A 122 18.58 -10.62 -0.24
N GLY A 123 18.37 -11.48 0.73
CA GLY A 123 17.65 -11.10 1.95
C GLY A 123 16.93 -12.31 2.52
N PHE A 124 16.25 -12.09 3.62
CA PHE A 124 15.40 -13.13 4.19
C PHE A 124 14.17 -12.49 4.84
N THR A 125 13.10 -13.28 4.91
CA THR A 125 11.88 -12.91 5.63
C THR A 125 11.66 -13.94 6.74
N ARG A 126 11.47 -13.44 7.94
CA ARG A 126 11.26 -14.30 9.12
C ARG A 126 9.76 -14.36 9.42
N ASN A 127 9.27 -15.55 9.71
CA ASN A 127 7.86 -15.76 10.04
C ASN A 127 7.62 -15.62 11.54
#